data_fdd10960b3d89d9df7024d934867baa1
#
_entry.id   fdd10960b3d89d9df7024d934867baa1
#
_cell.length_a   1.000
_cell.length_b   1.000
_cell.length_c   1.000
_cell.angle_alpha   90.00
_cell.angle_beta   90.00
_cell.angle_gamma   90.00
#
_symmetry.space_group_name_H-M   'P 1'
#
loop_
_entity.id
_entity.type
_entity.pdbx_description
1 polymer ?
#
loop_
_entity_poly.entity_id
_entity_poly.type
_entity_poly.pdbx_seq_one_letter_code
_entity_poly.pdbx_strand_id
1 'polypeptide(L)'
;MHIPTVIYSPHRLWTQSDIYRLIALFIWYGSGPGSSISAAMGKGYVQELVSRLTKKRISEFDSSVNRSITSDEILFPFNQPLYVDATHDTVMSAGKLSASIVRKV
;
A
#
# COMPACT_ATOMS: atom_id res chain seq x y z
N MET A 1 -24.09 20.75 12.78
CA MET A 1 -23.88 20.42 11.36
C MET A 1 -24.90 19.37 10.93
N HIS A 2 -25.66 19.67 9.92
CA HIS A 2 -26.60 18.70 9.36
C HIS A 2 -25.93 17.68 8.47
N ILE A 3 -26.11 16.39 8.80
CA ILE A 3 -25.59 15.29 7.99
C ILE A 3 -26.73 14.80 7.10
N PRO A 4 -26.60 14.89 5.75
CA PRO A 4 -27.69 14.46 4.87
C PRO A 4 -27.90 12.96 4.94
N THR A 5 -29.15 12.54 4.84
CA THR A 5 -29.51 11.13 4.72
C THR A 5 -29.20 10.65 3.30
N VAL A 6 -28.41 9.60 3.17
CA VAL A 6 -27.93 9.11 1.89
C VAL A 6 -28.69 7.85 1.44
N ILE A 7 -28.97 6.95 2.37
CA ILE A 7 -29.65 5.68 2.10
C ILE A 7 -30.83 5.53 3.05
N TYR A 8 -31.98 5.21 2.49
CA TYR A 8 -33.17 4.88 3.24
C TYR A 8 -33.36 3.37 3.32
N SER A 9 -33.52 2.88 4.53
CA SER A 9 -33.97 1.49 4.79
C SER A 9 -35.32 1.54 5.49
N PRO A 10 -36.22 0.55 5.28
CA PRO A 10 -37.50 0.49 5.97
C PRO A 10 -37.39 0.57 7.49
N HIS A 11 -36.24 0.18 8.03
CA HIS A 11 -36.01 0.13 9.47
C HIS A 11 -34.96 1.12 9.98
N ARG A 12 -34.21 1.76 9.10
CA ARG A 12 -33.13 2.65 9.49
C ARG A 12 -32.78 3.65 8.38
N LEU A 13 -32.51 4.88 8.79
CA LEU A 13 -31.92 5.89 7.94
C LEU A 13 -30.40 5.83 8.06
N TRP A 14 -29.71 5.63 6.96
CA TRP A 14 -28.26 5.71 6.88
C TRP A 14 -27.83 7.15 6.73
N THR A 15 -26.89 7.59 7.54
CA THR A 15 -26.30 8.92 7.45
C THR A 15 -24.98 8.85 6.66
N GLN A 16 -24.51 10.02 6.23
CA GLN A 16 -23.18 10.14 5.61
C GLN A 16 -22.08 9.63 6.56
N SER A 17 -22.24 9.85 7.86
CA SER A 17 -21.33 9.36 8.88
C SER A 17 -21.25 7.82 8.93
N ASP A 18 -22.40 7.14 8.79
CA ASP A 18 -22.43 5.67 8.73
C ASP A 18 -21.69 5.13 7.51
N ILE A 19 -21.85 5.79 6.37
CA ILE A 19 -21.16 5.40 5.13
C ILE A 19 -19.65 5.60 5.26
N TYR A 20 -19.20 6.70 5.85
CA TYR A 20 -17.77 6.93 6.08
C TYR A 20 -17.17 5.89 7.03
N ARG A 21 -17.90 5.45 8.04
CA ARG A 21 -17.45 4.35 8.91
C ARG A 21 -17.30 3.03 8.17
N LEU A 22 -18.26 2.71 7.29
CA LEU A 22 -18.17 1.50 6.47
C LEU A 22 -16.98 1.53 5.52
N ILE A 23 -16.72 2.67 4.88
CA ILE A 23 -15.55 2.86 4.01
C ILE A 23 -14.26 2.72 4.81
N ALA A 24 -14.18 3.34 5.99
CA ALA A 24 -13.01 3.25 6.86
C ALA A 24 -12.73 1.80 7.30
N LEU A 25 -13.77 1.04 7.66
CA LEU A 25 -13.64 -0.37 8.01
C LEU A 25 -13.21 -1.23 6.81
N PHE A 26 -13.75 -0.96 5.63
CA PHE A 26 -13.37 -1.64 4.40
C PHE A 26 -11.87 -1.46 4.11
N ILE A 27 -11.37 -0.24 4.21
CA ILE A 27 -9.94 0.07 4.00
C ILE A 27 -9.09 -0.57 5.10
N TRP A 28 -9.51 -0.51 6.36
CA TRP A 28 -8.80 -1.10 7.49
C TRP A 28 -8.58 -2.59 7.34
N TYR A 29 -9.63 -3.34 6.99
CA TYR A 29 -9.56 -4.80 6.85
C TYR A 29 -9.12 -5.26 5.47
N GLY A 30 -9.29 -4.45 4.43
CA GLY A 30 -8.88 -4.79 3.07
C GLY A 30 -7.42 -4.53 2.78
N SER A 31 -6.90 -3.39 3.18
CA SER A 31 -5.54 -2.93 2.84
C SER A 31 -4.78 -2.32 4.00
N GLY A 32 -5.42 -2.12 5.13
CA GLY A 32 -4.86 -1.48 6.31
C GLY A 32 -4.36 -2.46 7.37
N PRO A 33 -4.12 -1.97 8.60
CA PRO A 33 -3.57 -2.78 9.70
C PRO A 33 -4.41 -3.98 10.12
N GLY A 34 -5.71 -3.98 9.83
CA GLY A 34 -6.59 -5.12 10.09
C GLY A 34 -6.50 -6.26 9.07
N SER A 35 -5.81 -6.05 7.94
CA SER A 35 -5.61 -7.09 6.93
C SER A 35 -4.40 -7.96 7.26
N SER A 36 -4.59 -9.27 7.26
CA SER A 36 -3.50 -10.23 7.50
C SER A 36 -2.48 -10.29 6.34
N ILE A 37 -2.87 -9.85 5.15
CA ILE A 37 -2.02 -9.91 3.95
C ILE A 37 -1.48 -8.55 3.50
N SER A 38 -1.86 -7.47 4.17
CA SER A 38 -1.49 -6.12 3.74
C SER A 38 0.03 -5.89 3.69
N ALA A 39 0.75 -6.38 4.69
CA ALA A 39 2.21 -6.28 4.71
C ALA A 39 2.86 -7.04 3.54
N ALA A 40 2.33 -8.22 3.19
CA ALA A 40 2.79 -8.98 2.04
C ALA A 40 2.51 -8.26 0.72
N MET A 41 1.35 -7.61 0.60
CA MET A 41 1.00 -6.80 -0.58
C MET A 41 1.96 -5.61 -0.79
N GLY A 42 2.44 -5.02 0.30
CA GLY A 42 3.39 -3.90 0.24
C GLY A 42 4.85 -4.30 0.10
N LYS A 43 5.19 -5.57 0.26
CA LYS A 43 6.58 -6.06 0.28
C LYS A 43 7.36 -5.70 -0.99
N GLY A 44 6.75 -5.90 -2.15
CA GLY A 44 7.40 -5.61 -3.45
C GLY A 44 7.83 -4.15 -3.57
N TYR A 45 6.95 -3.22 -3.21
CA TYR A 45 7.27 -1.79 -3.22
C TYR A 45 8.43 -1.46 -2.27
N VAL A 46 8.41 -2.00 -1.05
CA VAL A 46 9.49 -1.77 -0.07
C VAL A 46 10.82 -2.34 -0.58
N GLN A 47 10.82 -3.49 -1.23
CA GLN A 47 12.02 -4.07 -1.83
C GLN A 47 12.61 -3.16 -2.92
N GLU A 48 11.78 -2.60 -3.80
CA GLU A 48 12.23 -1.64 -4.81
C GLU A 48 12.79 -0.36 -4.18
N LEU A 49 12.11 0.18 -3.17
CA LEU A 49 12.56 1.36 -2.45
C LEU A 49 13.94 1.13 -1.79
N VAL A 50 14.09 0.04 -1.05
CA VAL A 50 15.35 -0.31 -0.39
C VAL A 50 16.46 -0.55 -1.42
N SER A 51 16.15 -1.19 -2.54
CA SER A 51 17.08 -1.41 -3.64
C SER A 51 17.62 -0.09 -4.20
N ARG A 52 16.75 0.90 -4.43
CA ARG A 52 17.16 2.24 -4.89
C ARG A 52 18.00 2.99 -3.85
N LEU A 53 17.61 2.92 -2.57
CA LEU A 53 18.34 3.58 -1.48
C LEU A 53 19.73 2.98 -1.23
N THR A 54 19.84 1.66 -1.31
CA THR A 54 21.10 0.93 -1.07
C THR A 54 21.94 0.73 -2.32
N LYS A 55 21.38 1.00 -3.50
CA LYS A 55 21.99 0.73 -4.81
C LYS A 55 22.36 -0.74 -5.01
N LYS A 56 21.58 -1.64 -4.43
CA LYS A 56 21.75 -3.08 -4.55
C LYS A 56 20.58 -3.70 -5.29
N ARG A 57 20.86 -4.60 -6.24
CA ARG A 57 19.84 -5.32 -7.00
C ARG A 57 19.05 -6.27 -6.10
N ILE A 58 17.76 -6.43 -6.41
CA ILE A 58 16.88 -7.35 -5.71
C ILE A 58 17.24 -8.77 -6.12
N SER A 59 17.65 -9.60 -5.15
CA SER A 59 18.09 -10.99 -5.39
C SER A 59 17.14 -12.04 -4.80
N GLU A 60 16.11 -11.62 -4.01
CA GLU A 60 15.17 -12.56 -3.41
C GLU A 60 14.32 -13.29 -4.45
N PHE A 61 14.21 -14.61 -4.29
CA PHE A 61 13.38 -15.45 -5.17
C PHE A 61 11.88 -15.31 -4.87
N ASP A 62 11.52 -15.13 -3.60
CA ASP A 62 10.13 -15.00 -3.14
C ASP A 62 9.65 -13.54 -3.18
N SER A 63 9.89 -12.87 -4.30
CA SER A 63 9.48 -11.48 -4.50
C SER A 63 8.40 -11.37 -5.56
N SER A 64 7.41 -10.51 -5.34
CA SER A 64 6.43 -10.13 -6.35
C SER A 64 6.98 -9.14 -7.38
N VAL A 65 8.21 -8.69 -7.20
CA VAL A 65 8.88 -7.74 -8.09
C VAL A 65 9.25 -8.41 -9.41
N ASN A 66 9.01 -7.71 -10.52
CA ASN A 66 9.42 -8.20 -11.83
C ASN A 66 10.94 -8.06 -11.99
N ARG A 67 11.63 -9.18 -11.86
CA ARG A 67 13.09 -9.23 -11.89
C ARG A 67 13.70 -8.91 -13.25
N SER A 68 12.98 -9.13 -14.34
CA SER A 68 13.47 -8.75 -15.67
C SER A 68 13.60 -7.22 -15.82
N ILE A 69 12.76 -6.47 -15.10
CA ILE A 69 12.82 -5.00 -15.05
C ILE A 69 13.86 -4.54 -14.03
N THR A 70 13.82 -5.08 -12.81
CA THR A 70 14.67 -4.62 -11.71
C THR A 70 16.13 -5.01 -11.84
N SER A 71 16.47 -5.96 -12.71
CA SER A 71 17.86 -6.31 -13.05
C SER A 71 18.41 -5.50 -14.23
N ASP A 72 17.57 -4.78 -14.95
CA ASP A 72 17.97 -3.95 -16.09
C ASP A 72 18.39 -2.55 -15.62
N GLU A 73 19.60 -2.14 -15.98
CA GLU A 73 20.16 -0.85 -15.57
C GLU A 73 19.45 0.36 -16.23
N ILE A 74 18.83 0.14 -17.38
CA ILE A 74 18.10 1.20 -18.09
C ILE A 74 16.71 1.37 -17.51
N LEU A 75 16.01 0.28 -17.22
CA LEU A 75 14.64 0.29 -16.70
C LEU A 75 14.58 0.55 -15.20
N PHE A 76 15.62 0.16 -14.47
CA PHE A 76 15.72 0.35 -13.03
C PHE A 76 17.09 0.96 -12.64
N PRO A 77 17.32 2.25 -12.95
CA PRO A 77 18.61 2.90 -12.73
C PRO A 77 18.83 3.26 -11.26
N PHE A 78 20.08 3.26 -10.81
CA PHE A 78 20.50 3.65 -9.45
C PHE A 78 21.20 5.00 -9.36
N ASN A 79 21.42 5.66 -10.49
CA ASN A 79 22.22 6.89 -10.59
C ASN A 79 21.37 8.15 -10.82
N GLN A 80 20.09 8.08 -10.57
CA GLN A 80 19.20 9.23 -10.71
C GLN A 80 19.17 10.07 -9.43
N PRO A 81 19.13 11.41 -9.54
CA PRO A 81 19.04 12.31 -8.39
C PRO A 81 17.63 12.31 -7.78
N LEU A 82 16.61 11.90 -8.52
CA LEU A 82 15.21 11.89 -8.10
C LEU A 82 14.47 10.68 -8.66
N TYR A 83 13.69 10.05 -7.80
CA TYR A 83 12.74 9.00 -8.17
C TYR A 83 11.34 9.46 -7.78
N VAL A 84 10.38 9.27 -8.68
CA VAL A 84 8.98 9.65 -8.45
C VAL A 84 8.11 8.43 -8.70
N ASP A 85 7.37 8.01 -7.69
CA ASP A 85 6.39 6.93 -7.78
C ASP A 85 5.00 7.51 -7.56
N ALA A 86 4.06 7.13 -8.41
CA ALA A 86 2.65 7.49 -8.28
C ALA A 86 1.82 6.23 -8.03
N THR A 87 1.04 6.24 -6.96
CA THR A 87 0.25 5.09 -6.58
C THR A 87 -0.98 5.48 -5.75
N HIS A 88 -1.85 4.52 -5.47
CA HIS A 88 -3.00 4.73 -4.60
C HIS A 88 -2.60 4.73 -3.12
N ASP A 89 -3.38 5.39 -2.28
CA ASP A 89 -3.21 5.44 -0.84
C ASP A 89 -3.23 4.05 -0.17
N THR A 90 -4.01 3.11 -0.70
CA THR A 90 -4.05 1.72 -0.23
C THR A 90 -2.71 1.00 -0.40
N VAL A 91 -2.01 1.24 -1.50
CA VAL A 91 -0.67 0.70 -1.74
C VAL A 91 0.36 1.34 -0.81
N MET A 92 0.27 2.64 -0.58
CA MET A 92 1.13 3.36 0.38
C MET A 92 0.94 2.81 1.80
N SER A 93 -0.30 2.56 2.21
CA SER A 93 -0.62 1.97 3.51
C SER A 93 -0.02 0.57 3.66
N ALA A 94 -0.16 -0.28 2.66
CA ALA A 94 0.42 -1.62 2.65
C ALA A 94 1.96 -1.58 2.70
N GLY A 95 2.59 -0.68 1.97
CA GLY A 95 4.04 -0.45 2.00
C GLY A 95 4.53 -0.02 3.39
N LYS A 96 3.82 0.89 4.03
CA LYS A 96 4.13 1.34 5.39
C LYS A 96 4.06 0.19 6.41
N LEU A 97 3.05 -0.66 6.31
CA LEU A 97 2.93 -1.84 7.17
C LEU A 97 4.06 -2.84 6.95
N SER A 98 4.42 -3.11 5.70
CA SER A 98 5.54 -3.97 5.35
C SER A 98 6.86 -3.43 5.92
N ALA A 99 7.13 -2.15 5.75
CA ALA A 99 8.33 -1.50 6.30
C ALA A 99 8.37 -1.54 7.83
N SER A 100 7.21 -1.42 8.51
CA SER A 100 7.13 -1.45 9.96
C SER A 100 7.47 -2.84 10.54
N ILE A 101 7.17 -3.91 9.82
CA ILE A 101 7.53 -5.28 10.21
C ILE A 101 9.05 -5.49 10.11
N VAL A 102 9.66 -5.02 9.04
CA VAL A 102 11.12 -5.10 8.86
C VAL A 102 11.87 -4.39 9.99
N ARG A 103 11.33 -3.27 10.49
CA ARG A 103 11.94 -2.53 11.59
C ARG A 103 11.94 -3.28 12.93
N LYS A 104 11.00 -4.22 13.12
CA LYS A 104 10.88 -5.00 14.37
C LYS A 104 11.77 -6.24 14.41
N VAL A 105 12.36 -6.58 13.31
CA VAL A 105 13.31 -7.69 13.18
C VAL A 105 14.74 -7.16 13.26
#